data_3362769c97a96c661ca1f4d63b3f104c
#
_entry.id   3362769c97a96c661ca1f4d63b3f104c
#
_cell.length_a   1.000
_cell.length_b   1.000
_cell.length_c   1.000
_cell.angle_alpha   90.00
_cell.angle_beta   90.00
_cell.angle_gamma   90.00
#
_symmetry.space_group_name_H-M   'P 1'
#
loop_
_entity.id
_entity.type
_entity.pdbx_description
1 polymer ?
#
loop_
_entity_poly.entity_id
_entity_poly.type
_entity_poly.pdbx_seq_one_letter_code
_entity_poly.pdbx_strand_id
1 'polypeptide(L)'
;IDIQAINFEFGSSVIPRRERWKVEEIADAFNRLIDRNPEELILIEGHTDAVGTRQANQRLSEARAAQLKRDLIRYFGVPGYNLDTVGYGEDFLLVPTQNENWRNRRVTIRRVTDVVSPY
;
A
#
# COMPACT_ATOMS: atom_id res chain seq x y z
N ILE A 1 1.42 7.47 -14.34
CA ILE A 1 1.49 6.01 -14.12
C ILE A 1 0.28 5.58 -13.30
N ASP A 2 -0.53 4.72 -13.89
CA ASP A 2 -1.64 4.10 -13.17
C ASP A 2 -1.10 2.92 -12.38
N ILE A 3 -0.95 3.12 -11.08
CA ILE A 3 -0.53 2.05 -10.19
C ILE A 3 -1.79 1.45 -9.58
N GLN A 4 -2.04 0.19 -9.90
CA GLN A 4 -3.20 -0.51 -9.40
C GLN A 4 -3.04 -0.88 -7.94
N ALA A 5 -4.16 -0.88 -7.20
CA ALA A 5 -4.16 -1.29 -5.82
C ALA A 5 -3.85 -2.79 -5.69
N ILE A 6 -3.13 -3.14 -4.64
CA ILE A 6 -2.95 -4.54 -4.23
C ILE A 6 -4.15 -4.93 -3.38
N ASN A 7 -4.84 -6.00 -3.74
CA ASN A 7 -6.00 -6.48 -3.00
C ASN A 7 -5.65 -7.70 -2.16
N PHE A 8 -6.33 -7.83 -1.02
CA PHE A 8 -6.05 -8.84 0.00
C PHE A 8 -7.27 -9.70 0.29
N GLU A 9 -7.02 -10.93 0.67
CA GLU A 9 -8.07 -11.81 1.19
C GLU A 9 -8.60 -11.29 2.52
N PHE A 10 -9.81 -11.71 2.86
CA PHE A 10 -10.44 -11.32 4.11
C PHE A 10 -9.56 -11.69 5.31
N GLY A 11 -9.33 -10.74 6.19
CA GLY A 11 -8.57 -10.93 7.41
C GLY A 11 -7.07 -11.18 7.23
N SER A 12 -6.54 -11.08 6.01
CA SER A 12 -5.14 -11.42 5.72
C SER A 12 -4.32 -10.19 5.34
N SER A 13 -3.05 -10.19 5.75
CA SER A 13 -2.04 -9.24 5.28
C SER A 13 -1.02 -9.90 4.35
N VAL A 14 -1.25 -11.14 3.95
CA VAL A 14 -0.42 -11.83 2.97
C VAL A 14 -0.79 -11.33 1.58
N ILE A 15 0.20 -10.95 0.78
CA ILE A 15 -0.05 -10.54 -0.61
C ILE A 15 -0.36 -11.81 -1.41
N PRO A 16 -1.56 -11.94 -1.99
CA PRO A 16 -1.92 -13.12 -2.73
C PRO A 16 -1.01 -13.32 -3.95
N ARG A 17 -0.77 -14.58 -4.31
CA ARG A 17 0.07 -14.90 -5.44
C ARG A 17 -0.42 -14.21 -6.73
N ARG A 18 -1.73 -14.14 -6.94
CA ARG A 18 -2.30 -13.49 -8.11
C ARG A 18 -2.05 -11.99 -8.20
N GLU A 19 -1.61 -11.37 -7.08
CA GLU A 19 -1.31 -9.94 -7.02
C GLU A 19 0.18 -9.64 -7.21
N ARG A 20 1.02 -10.67 -7.30
CA ARG A 20 2.48 -10.47 -7.34
C ARG A 20 2.97 -9.71 -8.57
N TRP A 21 2.31 -9.87 -9.69
CA TRP A 21 2.67 -9.13 -10.90
C TRP A 21 2.51 -7.62 -10.70
N LYS A 22 1.54 -7.21 -9.86
CA LYS A 22 1.35 -5.79 -9.52
C LYS A 22 2.52 -5.29 -8.67
N VAL A 23 3.01 -6.11 -7.76
CA VAL A 23 4.16 -5.75 -6.91
C VAL A 23 5.39 -5.52 -7.79
N GLU A 24 5.62 -6.35 -8.80
CA GLU A 24 6.73 -6.15 -9.75
C GLU A 24 6.58 -4.82 -10.50
N GLU A 25 5.40 -4.52 -11.01
CA GLU A 25 5.17 -3.26 -11.72
C GLU A 25 5.38 -2.06 -10.81
N ILE A 26 4.93 -2.14 -9.58
CA ILE A 26 5.13 -1.10 -8.58
C ILE A 26 6.62 -0.90 -8.32
N ALA A 27 7.35 -1.99 -8.12
CA ALA A 27 8.79 -1.94 -7.87
C ALA A 27 9.54 -1.29 -9.03
N ASP A 28 9.21 -1.66 -10.27
CA ASP A 28 9.83 -1.07 -11.45
C ASP A 28 9.58 0.43 -11.52
N ALA A 29 8.34 0.84 -11.27
CA ALA A 29 7.96 2.25 -11.27
C ALA A 29 8.71 3.03 -10.18
N PHE A 30 8.79 2.46 -8.97
CA PHE A 30 9.47 3.12 -7.85
C PHE A 30 10.96 3.25 -8.10
N ASN A 31 11.60 2.20 -8.59
CA ASN A 31 13.02 2.24 -8.88
C ASN A 31 13.34 3.29 -9.95
N ARG A 32 12.49 3.44 -10.96
CA ARG A 32 12.67 4.50 -11.97
C ARG A 32 12.51 5.89 -11.37
N LEU A 33 11.51 6.09 -10.51
CA LEU A 33 11.29 7.38 -9.83
C LEU A 33 12.48 7.74 -8.96
N ILE A 34 12.97 6.79 -8.17
CA ILE A 34 14.08 7.00 -7.23
C ILE A 34 15.40 7.22 -7.98
N ASP A 35 15.60 6.55 -9.12
CA ASP A 35 16.78 6.80 -9.96
C ASP A 35 16.83 8.23 -10.46
N ARG A 36 15.68 8.82 -10.77
CA ARG A 36 15.59 10.21 -11.21
C ARG A 36 15.70 11.19 -10.05
N ASN A 37 15.17 10.81 -8.88
CA ASN A 37 15.18 11.66 -7.71
C ASN A 37 15.38 10.79 -6.46
N PRO A 38 16.63 10.70 -5.95
CA PRO A 38 16.89 9.89 -4.74
C PRO A 38 16.15 10.37 -3.50
N GLU A 39 15.62 11.58 -3.51
CA GLU A 39 14.82 12.13 -2.39
C GLU A 39 13.34 11.84 -2.53
N GLU A 40 12.94 11.04 -3.51
CA GLU A 40 11.53 10.67 -3.72
C GLU A 40 10.96 10.03 -2.47
N LEU A 41 9.76 10.48 -2.06
CA LEU A 41 9.06 9.90 -0.92
C LEU A 41 7.73 9.34 -1.38
N ILE A 42 7.51 8.07 -1.07
CA ILE A 42 6.33 7.31 -1.48
C ILE A 42 5.62 6.81 -0.23
N LEU A 43 4.31 7.05 -0.16
CA LEU A 43 3.47 6.62 0.94
C LEU A 43 2.67 5.39 0.52
N ILE A 44 2.79 4.33 1.30
CA ILE A 44 2.05 3.07 1.12
C ILE A 44 0.91 3.08 2.12
N GLU A 45 -0.33 3.03 1.61
CA GLU A 45 -1.54 3.26 2.40
C GLU A 45 -2.36 1.97 2.47
N GLY A 46 -2.52 1.42 3.68
CA GLY A 46 -3.29 0.19 3.89
C GLY A 46 -4.73 0.48 4.29
N HIS A 47 -5.63 -0.37 3.83
CA HIS A 47 -7.08 -0.24 4.07
C HIS A 47 -7.72 -1.59 4.33
N THR A 48 -8.88 -1.57 5.00
CA THR A 48 -9.70 -2.76 5.24
C THR A 48 -11.14 -2.49 4.81
N ASP A 49 -11.94 -3.57 4.75
CA ASP A 49 -13.40 -3.39 4.74
C ASP A 49 -13.88 -3.09 6.17
N ALA A 50 -15.18 -2.92 6.36
CA ALA A 50 -15.74 -2.49 7.63
C ALA A 50 -16.16 -3.64 8.56
N VAL A 51 -15.78 -4.87 8.25
CA VAL A 51 -16.09 -6.03 9.08
C VAL A 51 -15.10 -6.13 10.24
N GLY A 52 -15.62 -6.33 11.44
CA GLY A 52 -14.80 -6.45 12.64
C GLY A 52 -14.65 -5.12 13.39
N THR A 53 -13.76 -5.09 14.36
CA THR A 53 -13.56 -3.89 15.18
C THR A 53 -12.65 -2.89 14.49
N ARG A 54 -12.83 -1.61 14.83
CA ARG A 54 -11.94 -0.55 14.31
C ARG A 54 -10.49 -0.79 14.72
N GLN A 55 -10.26 -1.27 15.93
CA GLN A 55 -8.90 -1.55 16.38
C GLN A 55 -8.23 -2.66 15.58
N ALA A 56 -8.95 -3.76 15.35
CA ALA A 56 -8.42 -4.86 14.55
C ALA A 56 -8.14 -4.42 13.12
N ASN A 57 -9.04 -3.63 12.54
CA ASN A 57 -8.88 -3.13 11.17
C ASN A 57 -7.73 -2.13 11.06
N GLN A 58 -7.51 -1.32 12.09
CA GLN A 58 -6.35 -0.44 12.12
C GLN A 58 -5.05 -1.23 12.04
N ARG A 59 -4.93 -2.27 12.88
CA ARG A 59 -3.74 -3.12 12.88
C ARG A 59 -3.58 -3.89 11.57
N LEU A 60 -4.69 -4.40 11.02
CA LEU A 60 -4.64 -5.14 9.76
C LEU A 60 -4.20 -4.26 8.60
N SER A 61 -4.70 -3.03 8.53
CA SER A 61 -4.31 -2.09 7.49
C SER A 61 -2.83 -1.72 7.58
N GLU A 62 -2.33 -1.52 8.80
CA GLU A 62 -0.91 -1.27 9.03
C GLU A 62 -0.06 -2.45 8.59
N ALA A 63 -0.49 -3.67 8.92
CA ALA A 63 0.20 -4.89 8.53
C ALA A 63 0.24 -5.08 7.02
N ARG A 64 -0.84 -4.74 6.33
CA ARG A 64 -0.90 -4.80 4.86
C ARG A 64 0.11 -3.84 4.20
N ALA A 65 0.14 -2.60 4.67
CA ALA A 65 1.09 -1.62 4.15
C ALA A 65 2.54 -2.05 4.44
N ALA A 66 2.80 -2.53 5.64
CA ALA A 66 4.12 -2.99 6.03
C ALA A 66 4.57 -4.21 5.20
N GLN A 67 3.64 -5.09 4.83
CA GLN A 67 3.98 -6.25 4.01
C GLN A 67 4.46 -5.84 2.62
N LEU A 68 3.76 -4.90 1.99
CA LEU A 68 4.21 -4.41 0.68
C LEU A 68 5.58 -3.76 0.78
N LYS A 69 5.81 -2.93 1.79
CA LYS A 69 7.12 -2.31 2.00
C LYS A 69 8.22 -3.36 2.13
N ARG A 70 8.00 -4.39 2.96
CA ARG A 70 8.99 -5.46 3.13
C ARG A 70 9.32 -6.15 1.83
N ASP A 71 8.30 -6.48 1.03
CA ASP A 71 8.49 -7.17 -0.24
C ASP A 71 9.26 -6.32 -1.24
N LEU A 72 8.94 -5.01 -1.31
CA LEU A 72 9.63 -4.08 -2.19
C LEU A 72 11.12 -3.97 -1.84
N ILE A 73 11.43 -3.92 -0.57
CA ILE A 73 12.83 -3.85 -0.11
C ILE A 73 13.54 -5.19 -0.35
N ARG A 74 12.92 -6.28 0.10
CA ARG A 74 13.57 -7.58 0.16
C ARG A 74 13.78 -8.21 -1.23
N TYR A 75 12.77 -8.12 -2.09
CA TYR A 75 12.78 -8.84 -3.36
C TYR A 75 13.12 -7.95 -4.56
N PHE A 76 12.96 -6.66 -4.43
CA PHE A 76 13.12 -5.74 -5.57
C PHE A 76 14.13 -4.63 -5.33
N GLY A 77 14.77 -4.62 -4.17
CA GLY A 77 15.83 -3.68 -3.86
C GLY A 77 15.41 -2.22 -3.79
N VAL A 78 14.13 -1.93 -3.54
CA VAL A 78 13.68 -0.55 -3.36
C VAL A 78 14.25 -0.04 -2.05
N PRO A 79 14.91 1.14 -2.04
CA PRO A 79 15.48 1.67 -0.79
C PRO A 79 14.39 1.99 0.23
N GLY A 80 14.53 1.46 1.44
CA GLY A 80 13.50 1.58 2.47
C GLY A 80 13.25 3.01 2.92
N TYR A 81 14.26 3.86 2.92
CA TYR A 81 14.10 5.24 3.37
C TYR A 81 13.22 6.09 2.44
N ASN A 82 13.01 5.62 1.21
CA ASN A 82 12.09 6.26 0.27
C ASN A 82 10.62 5.87 0.49
N LEU A 83 10.36 4.93 1.39
CA LEU A 83 9.03 4.35 1.59
C LEU A 83 8.54 4.59 3.01
N ASP A 84 7.36 5.18 3.14
CA ASP A 84 6.64 5.27 4.39
C ASP A 84 5.33 4.48 4.30
N THR A 85 4.84 4.04 5.45
CA THR A 85 3.60 3.27 5.51
C THR A 85 2.61 3.93 6.47
N VAL A 86 1.32 3.77 6.17
CA VAL A 86 0.25 4.19 7.06
C VAL A 86 -0.92 3.22 6.90
N GLY A 87 -1.61 2.94 7.99
CA GLY A 87 -2.85 2.18 7.98
C GLY A 87 -4.01 3.10 8.32
N TYR A 88 -5.04 3.07 7.51
CA TYR A 88 -6.26 3.86 7.72
C TYR A 88 -7.42 3.02 8.24
N GLY A 89 -7.22 1.71 8.42
CA GLY A 89 -8.32 0.84 8.83
C GLY A 89 -9.45 0.90 7.82
N GLU A 90 -10.66 1.11 8.34
CA GLU A 90 -11.88 1.20 7.53
C GLU A 90 -12.31 2.63 7.23
N ASP A 91 -11.45 3.62 7.48
CA ASP A 91 -11.85 5.04 7.42
C ASP A 91 -12.10 5.54 5.99
N PHE A 92 -11.54 4.91 4.97
CA PHE A 92 -11.66 5.36 3.59
C PHE A 92 -12.16 4.23 2.67
N LEU A 93 -13.41 3.85 2.86
CA LEU A 93 -14.02 2.79 2.06
C LEU A 93 -14.22 3.25 0.61
N LEU A 94 -13.76 2.45 -0.34
CA LEU A 94 -14.08 2.67 -1.77
C LEU A 94 -15.54 2.35 -2.03
N VAL A 95 -16.03 1.26 -1.42
CA VAL A 95 -17.42 0.86 -1.50
C VAL A 95 -18.01 1.10 -0.11
N PRO A 96 -18.96 2.05 0.03
CA PRO A 96 -19.50 2.43 1.35
C PRO A 96 -20.50 1.37 1.85
N THR A 97 -19.97 0.28 2.40
CA THR A 97 -20.76 -0.80 2.97
C THR A 97 -20.13 -1.29 4.27
N GLN A 98 -20.97 -1.75 5.18
CA GLN A 98 -20.51 -2.39 6.41
C GLN A 98 -20.23 -3.88 6.21
N ASN A 99 -20.57 -4.40 5.05
CA ASN A 99 -20.35 -5.79 4.69
C ASN A 99 -18.95 -6.00 4.13
N GLU A 100 -18.55 -7.26 4.05
CA GLU A 100 -17.31 -7.65 3.40
C GLU A 100 -17.32 -7.17 1.94
N ASN A 101 -16.22 -6.55 1.51
CA ASN A 101 -16.08 -6.11 0.12
C ASN A 101 -14.61 -6.11 -0.26
N TRP A 102 -14.26 -6.87 -1.30
CA TRP A 102 -12.86 -7.05 -1.71
C TRP A 102 -12.20 -5.75 -2.15
N ARG A 103 -12.96 -4.81 -2.70
CA ARG A 103 -12.41 -3.53 -3.18
C ARG A 103 -11.88 -2.68 -2.03
N ASN A 104 -12.42 -2.87 -0.83
CA ASN A 104 -11.98 -2.14 0.35
C ASN A 104 -10.71 -2.73 0.96
N ARG A 105 -10.42 -4.01 0.71
CA ARG A 105 -9.25 -4.70 1.23
C ARG A 105 -8.06 -4.47 0.30
N ARG A 106 -7.37 -3.36 0.53
CA ARG A 106 -6.35 -2.93 -0.44
C ARG A 106 -5.20 -2.17 0.19
N VAL A 107 -4.12 -2.09 -0.57
CA VAL A 107 -3.03 -1.14 -0.35
C VAL A 107 -2.92 -0.27 -1.59
N THR A 108 -2.89 1.03 -1.38
CA THR A 108 -2.71 2.03 -2.43
C THR A 108 -1.41 2.78 -2.22
N ILE A 109 -1.00 3.54 -3.22
CA ILE A 109 0.30 4.17 -3.24
C ILE A 109 0.14 5.61 -3.65
N ARG A 110 0.87 6.50 -2.98
CA ARG A 110 0.85 7.92 -3.30
C ARG A 110 2.24 8.51 -3.22
N ARG A 111 2.62 9.27 -4.23
CA ARG A 111 3.83 10.10 -4.15
C ARG A 111 3.53 11.30 -3.26
N VAL A 112 4.39 11.54 -2.28
CA VAL A 112 4.25 12.70 -1.38
C VAL A 112 5.35 13.73 -1.58
N THR A 113 6.32 13.45 -2.41
CA THR A 113 7.43 14.37 -2.69
C THR A 113 6.93 15.73 -3.16
N ASP A 114 5.97 15.72 -4.09
CA ASP A 114 5.42 16.96 -4.66
C ASP A 114 4.56 17.73 -3.66
N VAL A 115 4.06 17.04 -2.61
CA VAL A 115 3.22 17.65 -1.58
C VAL A 115 4.09 18.30 -0.50
N VAL A 116 5.20 17.65 -0.13
CA VAL A 116 6.06 18.12 0.98
C VAL A 116 7.20 19.01 0.50
N SER A 117 7.55 18.96 -0.78
CA SER A 117 8.59 19.80 -1.34
C SER A 117 8.09 21.25 -1.46
N PRO A 118 8.85 22.22 -1.00
CA PRO A 118 8.48 23.63 -1.15
C PRO A 118 8.66 24.17 -2.56
N TYR A 119 9.23 23.39 -3.46
CA TYR A 119 9.58 23.88 -4.80
C TYR A 119 9.00 23.01 -5.89
#